data_fe5f629a0a82c33cf4252f948c80474f
#
_entry.id   fe5f629a0a82c33cf4252f948c80474f
#
_cell.length_a   1.000
_cell.length_b   1.000
_cell.length_c   1.000
_cell.angle_alpha   90.00
_cell.angle_beta   90.00
_cell.angle_gamma   90.00
#
_symmetry.space_group_name_H-M   'P 1'
#
loop_
_entity.id
_entity.type
_entity.pdbx_description
1 polymer ?
#
loop_
_entity_poly.entity_id
_entity_poly.type
_entity_poly.pdbx_seq_one_letter_code
_entity_poly.pdbx_strand_id
1 'polypeptide(L)'
;MDPKIIAVDFDGTLFENKWPDIGEPIMEVIDYVKKEQAAGSKIILWTCRSGMELVNALYYCKKYGIVFDAVNKNLPEIVEKYGIDARKIYADVYIDDMSYNHRAKNVQVTIKKSFIQRIEELVHDGYEISVEQIEKSNTVLVRVTQNGISHSDFYNYTIHGHTSDEEKENGLLEVIEKCVLMVDILSKPKEDI
;
A
#
# COMPACT_ATOMS: atom_id res chain seq x y z
N MET A 1 29.54 8.34 -2.40
CA MET A 1 28.15 7.83 -2.42
C MET A 1 27.29 8.98 -2.92
N ASP A 2 26.38 8.71 -3.83
CA ASP A 2 25.41 9.71 -4.27
C ASP A 2 24.56 10.15 -3.08
N PRO A 3 24.12 11.42 -3.03
CA PRO A 3 23.24 11.88 -1.97
C PRO A 3 21.91 11.14 -2.00
N LYS A 4 21.37 10.80 -0.84
CA LYS A 4 20.05 10.21 -0.69
C LYS A 4 18.99 11.19 -1.18
N ILE A 5 18.01 10.72 -1.93
CA ILE A 5 16.90 11.52 -2.46
C ILE A 5 15.63 11.19 -1.69
N ILE A 6 14.98 12.20 -1.14
CA ILE A 6 13.75 12.07 -0.36
C ILE A 6 12.66 12.89 -1.03
N ALA A 7 11.57 12.20 -1.40
CA ALA A 7 10.34 12.85 -1.81
C ALA A 7 9.40 12.94 -0.62
N VAL A 8 8.88 14.13 -0.32
CA VAL A 8 7.98 14.36 0.80
C VAL A 8 6.72 15.09 0.32
N ASP A 9 5.56 14.60 0.75
CA ASP A 9 4.28 15.27 0.52
C ASP A 9 4.05 16.41 1.52
N PHE A 10 3.05 17.25 1.24
CA PHE A 10 2.73 18.42 2.06
C PHE A 10 1.54 18.18 2.99
N ASP A 11 0.35 17.87 2.40
CA ASP A 11 -0.92 17.78 3.13
C ASP A 11 -1.06 16.44 3.85
N GLY A 12 -1.23 16.46 5.17
CA GLY A 12 -1.25 15.25 5.99
C GLY A 12 0.14 14.71 6.33
N THR A 13 1.22 15.29 5.76
CA THR A 13 2.60 14.82 5.93
C THR A 13 3.49 15.86 6.60
N LEU A 14 3.78 16.99 5.96
CA LEU A 14 4.52 18.09 6.58
C LEU A 14 3.61 18.99 7.43
N PHE A 15 2.37 19.14 7.01
CA PHE A 15 1.34 19.92 7.67
C PHE A 15 0.05 19.12 7.71
N GLU A 16 -0.77 19.28 8.76
CA GLU A 16 -2.10 18.68 8.82
C GLU A 16 -2.92 19.07 7.58
N ASN A 17 -3.73 18.12 7.09
CA ASN A 17 -4.56 18.38 5.91
C ASN A 17 -5.67 19.38 6.23
N LYS A 18 -5.61 20.57 5.62
CA LYS A 18 -6.59 21.66 5.77
C LYS A 18 -6.86 22.37 4.44
N TRP A 19 -6.86 21.62 3.37
CA TRP A 19 -7.05 22.16 2.00
C TRP A 19 -8.24 23.14 1.90
N PRO A 20 -8.10 24.32 1.21
CA PRO A 20 -6.90 24.84 0.53
C PRO A 20 -5.93 25.57 1.46
N ASP A 21 -6.32 25.80 2.72
CA ASP A 21 -5.50 26.47 3.73
C ASP A 21 -4.27 25.63 4.13
N ILE A 22 -3.44 26.18 5.00
CA ILE A 22 -2.32 25.49 5.62
C ILE A 22 -2.72 25.04 7.02
N GLY A 23 -2.56 23.74 7.30
CA GLY A 23 -2.80 23.16 8.63
C GLY A 23 -1.64 23.42 9.60
N GLU A 24 -1.74 22.84 10.81
CA GLU A 24 -0.67 22.89 11.79
C GLU A 24 0.54 22.06 11.35
N PRO A 25 1.77 22.45 11.70
CA PRO A 25 2.98 21.73 11.30
C PRO A 25 3.10 20.38 12.01
N ILE A 26 3.43 19.33 11.27
CA ILE A 26 3.75 18.00 11.82
C ILE A 26 5.26 17.98 12.12
N MET A 27 5.60 18.44 13.32
CA MET A 27 7.00 18.70 13.70
C MET A 27 7.91 17.46 13.61
N GLU A 28 7.40 16.28 13.88
CA GLU A 28 8.16 15.02 13.76
C GLU A 28 8.70 14.83 12.33
N VAL A 29 7.87 15.06 11.32
CA VAL A 29 8.27 14.93 9.91
C VAL A 29 9.17 16.09 9.48
N ILE A 30 8.84 17.31 9.90
CA ILE A 30 9.64 18.51 9.62
C ILE A 30 11.06 18.33 10.17
N ASP A 31 11.22 17.89 11.41
CA ASP A 31 12.52 17.70 12.05
C ASP A 31 13.31 16.57 11.38
N TYR A 32 12.63 15.49 10.97
CA TYR A 32 13.27 14.42 10.20
C TYR A 32 13.80 14.94 8.85
N VAL A 33 12.99 15.66 8.08
CA VAL A 33 13.40 16.22 6.77
C VAL A 33 14.57 17.20 6.93
N LYS A 34 14.53 18.09 7.94
CA LYS A 34 15.64 19.01 8.25
C LYS A 34 16.92 18.29 8.61
N LYS A 35 16.84 17.21 9.39
CA LYS A 35 17.98 16.37 9.76
C LYS A 35 18.61 15.72 8.53
N GLU A 36 17.79 15.17 7.65
CA GLU A 36 18.24 14.56 6.40
C GLU A 36 18.85 15.61 5.46
N GLN A 37 18.23 16.79 5.34
CA GLN A 37 18.76 17.90 4.57
C GLN A 37 20.14 18.36 5.10
N ALA A 38 20.31 18.46 6.42
CA ALA A 38 21.59 18.79 7.07
C ALA A 38 22.64 17.68 6.86
N ALA A 39 22.24 16.44 6.68
CA ALA A 39 23.10 15.31 6.35
C ALA A 39 23.48 15.25 4.85
N GLY A 40 22.99 16.18 4.02
CA GLY A 40 23.31 16.29 2.58
C GLY A 40 22.34 15.53 1.68
N SER A 41 21.21 15.04 2.19
CA SER A 41 20.15 14.45 1.37
C SER A 41 19.50 15.54 0.48
N LYS A 42 19.07 15.13 -0.71
CA LYS A 42 18.27 15.95 -1.63
C LYS A 42 16.79 15.81 -1.31
N ILE A 43 16.10 16.92 -1.20
CA ILE A 43 14.68 16.95 -0.82
C ILE A 43 13.83 17.43 -1.99
N ILE A 44 12.84 16.63 -2.37
CA ILE A 44 11.85 16.95 -3.40
C ILE A 44 10.49 17.12 -2.73
N LEU A 45 9.84 18.27 -2.92
CA LEU A 45 8.42 18.39 -2.58
C LEU A 45 7.60 17.67 -3.65
N TRP A 46 6.80 16.69 -3.24
CA TRP A 46 5.96 15.87 -4.11
C TRP A 46 4.51 15.96 -3.65
N THR A 47 3.75 16.92 -4.18
CA THR A 47 2.43 17.31 -3.68
C THR A 47 1.42 17.54 -4.82
N CYS A 48 0.14 17.34 -4.52
CA CYS A 48 -0.96 17.70 -5.42
C CYS A 48 -1.24 19.22 -5.48
N ARG A 49 -0.62 20.02 -4.60
CA ARG A 49 -0.79 21.49 -4.63
C ARG A 49 -0.22 22.09 -5.91
N SER A 50 -0.91 23.12 -6.45
CA SER A 50 -0.51 23.87 -7.64
C SER A 50 -0.84 25.35 -7.46
N GLY A 51 -0.42 26.23 -8.38
CA GLY A 51 -0.76 27.65 -8.35
C GLY A 51 -0.36 28.35 -7.05
N MET A 52 -1.24 29.17 -6.52
CA MET A 52 -0.98 29.94 -5.29
C MET A 52 -0.91 29.05 -4.04
N GLU A 53 -1.65 27.96 -4.00
CA GLU A 53 -1.63 26.98 -2.91
C GLU A 53 -0.24 26.33 -2.79
N LEU A 54 0.43 26.06 -3.91
CA LEU A 54 1.81 25.57 -3.93
C LEU A 54 2.79 26.65 -3.45
N VAL A 55 2.62 27.90 -3.89
CA VAL A 55 3.46 29.02 -3.43
C VAL A 55 3.35 29.21 -1.91
N ASN A 56 2.13 29.11 -1.37
CA ASN A 56 1.90 29.17 0.08
C ASN A 56 2.57 28.01 0.81
N ALA A 57 2.44 26.77 0.29
CA ALA A 57 3.09 25.59 0.87
C ALA A 57 4.62 25.78 0.93
N LEU A 58 5.25 26.20 -0.15
CA LEU A 58 6.69 26.48 -0.21
C LEU A 58 7.11 27.57 0.79
N TYR A 59 6.32 28.64 0.91
CA TYR A 59 6.58 29.71 1.87
C TYR A 59 6.55 29.20 3.31
N TYR A 60 5.55 28.37 3.67
CA TYR A 60 5.46 27.79 5.02
C TYR A 60 6.61 26.81 5.28
N CYS A 61 6.95 25.93 4.35
CA CYS A 61 8.11 25.04 4.49
C CYS A 61 9.40 25.82 4.75
N LYS A 62 9.61 26.92 4.01
CA LYS A 62 10.77 27.80 4.20
C LYS A 62 10.80 28.44 5.60
N LYS A 63 9.64 28.82 6.17
CA LYS A 63 9.56 29.34 7.55
C LYS A 63 10.04 28.31 8.57
N TYR A 64 9.84 27.02 8.32
CA TYR A 64 10.32 25.92 9.16
C TYR A 64 11.72 25.46 8.80
N GLY A 65 12.40 26.12 7.84
CA GLY A 65 13.79 25.85 7.49
C GLY A 65 13.96 24.69 6.49
N ILE A 66 12.90 24.27 5.79
CA ILE A 66 12.98 23.29 4.71
C ILE A 66 13.19 24.01 3.38
N VAL A 67 14.20 23.56 2.62
CA VAL A 67 14.50 24.03 1.26
C VAL A 67 14.46 22.82 0.34
N PHE A 68 13.72 22.93 -0.76
CA PHE A 68 13.58 21.85 -1.74
C PHE A 68 14.56 21.99 -2.90
N ASP A 69 15.18 20.89 -3.32
CA ASP A 69 16.04 20.81 -4.50
C ASP A 69 15.19 20.73 -5.79
N ALA A 70 13.98 20.16 -5.70
CA ALA A 70 12.98 20.14 -6.77
C ALA A 70 11.55 20.15 -6.21
N VAL A 71 10.58 20.51 -7.05
CA VAL A 71 9.15 20.51 -6.71
C VAL A 71 8.39 19.84 -7.85
N ASN A 72 7.66 18.75 -7.55
CA ASN A 72 6.84 18.00 -8.49
C ASN A 72 7.56 17.54 -9.79
N LYS A 73 8.87 17.36 -9.72
CA LYS A 73 9.70 16.87 -10.83
C LYS A 73 10.94 16.17 -10.33
N ASN A 74 11.57 15.38 -11.20
CA ASN A 74 12.86 14.77 -10.91
C ASN A 74 13.98 15.81 -10.77
N LEU A 75 15.04 15.42 -10.05
CA LEU A 75 16.29 16.18 -10.04
C LEU A 75 16.96 16.14 -11.43
N PRO A 76 17.67 17.20 -11.85
CA PRO A 76 18.31 17.25 -13.18
C PRO A 76 19.24 16.07 -13.46
N GLU A 77 20.02 15.62 -12.48
CA GLU A 77 20.94 14.50 -12.58
C GLU A 77 20.21 13.14 -12.79
N ILE A 78 18.98 13.02 -12.30
CA ILE A 78 18.13 11.84 -12.53
C ILE A 78 17.59 11.85 -13.95
N VAL A 79 17.15 13.02 -14.43
CA VAL A 79 16.68 13.18 -15.81
C VAL A 79 17.83 12.90 -16.80
N GLU A 80 19.03 13.39 -16.53
CA GLU A 80 20.22 13.12 -17.34
C GLU A 80 20.56 11.62 -17.37
N LYS A 81 20.53 10.97 -16.21
CA LYS A 81 20.85 9.55 -16.06
C LYS A 81 19.89 8.63 -16.81
N TYR A 82 18.59 8.92 -16.80
CA TYR A 82 17.54 8.06 -17.37
C TYR A 82 16.95 8.59 -18.67
N GLY A 83 17.30 9.80 -19.10
CA GLY A 83 16.86 10.39 -20.37
C GLY A 83 15.40 10.86 -20.37
N ILE A 84 14.69 10.84 -19.23
CA ILE A 84 13.27 11.18 -19.13
C ILE A 84 12.92 11.73 -17.74
N ASP A 85 12.05 12.75 -17.72
CA ASP A 85 11.37 13.20 -16.49
C ASP A 85 10.03 12.46 -16.33
N ALA A 86 10.10 11.27 -15.73
CA ALA A 86 8.94 10.45 -15.51
C ALA A 86 7.99 11.08 -14.47
N ARG A 87 6.66 10.87 -14.63
CA ARG A 87 5.66 11.36 -13.66
C ARG A 87 5.87 10.82 -12.26
N LYS A 88 6.25 9.53 -12.13
CA LYS A 88 6.73 9.01 -10.86
C LYS A 88 8.18 9.44 -10.71
N ILE A 89 8.42 10.44 -9.87
CA ILE A 89 9.77 10.91 -9.57
C ILE A 89 10.61 9.82 -8.92
N TYR A 90 11.93 9.82 -9.18
CA TYR A 90 12.85 8.93 -8.50
C TYR A 90 13.19 9.48 -7.10
N ALA A 91 13.02 8.65 -6.10
CA ALA A 91 13.50 8.92 -4.74
C ALA A 91 13.87 7.61 -4.03
N ASP A 92 14.82 7.68 -3.10
CA ASP A 92 15.20 6.55 -2.24
C ASP A 92 14.19 6.35 -1.12
N VAL A 93 13.54 7.45 -0.71
CA VAL A 93 12.49 7.45 0.33
C VAL A 93 11.33 8.34 -0.12
N TYR A 94 10.12 7.82 0.06
CA TYR A 94 8.88 8.59 -0.08
C TYR A 94 8.23 8.72 1.29
N ILE A 95 7.93 9.96 1.70
CA ILE A 95 7.23 10.28 2.94
C ILE A 95 5.89 10.89 2.55
N ASP A 96 4.81 10.19 2.83
CA ASP A 96 3.48 10.53 2.34
C ASP A 96 2.46 9.79 3.21
N ASP A 97 1.48 10.50 3.77
CA ASP A 97 0.46 9.94 4.67
C ASP A 97 -0.46 8.92 3.98
N MET A 98 -0.59 9.01 2.64
CA MET A 98 -1.37 8.08 1.81
C MET A 98 -0.53 6.91 1.28
N SER A 99 0.76 6.84 1.61
CA SER A 99 1.65 5.78 1.12
C SER A 99 1.53 4.51 1.95
N TYR A 100 1.13 3.41 1.32
CA TYR A 100 1.16 2.08 1.93
C TYR A 100 2.54 1.45 1.79
N ASN A 101 3.24 1.25 2.91
CA ASN A 101 4.54 0.56 2.94
C ASN A 101 4.39 -0.91 3.33
N HIS A 102 4.22 -1.79 2.34
CA HIS A 102 4.09 -3.24 2.53
C HIS A 102 5.34 -3.93 3.14
N ARG A 103 6.49 -3.23 3.20
CA ARG A 103 7.75 -3.74 3.79
C ARG A 103 8.01 -3.23 5.21
N ALA A 104 7.24 -2.28 5.70
CA ALA A 104 7.38 -1.81 7.07
C ALA A 104 6.91 -2.92 8.02
N LYS A 105 7.84 -3.53 8.74
CA LYS A 105 7.57 -4.59 9.73
C LYS A 105 6.64 -4.17 10.88
N ASN A 106 6.27 -2.90 10.98
CA ASN A 106 5.47 -2.30 12.05
C ASN A 106 4.19 -1.60 11.58
N VAL A 107 3.83 -1.67 10.31
CA VAL A 107 2.45 -1.37 9.94
C VAL A 107 1.66 -2.65 10.19
N GLN A 108 1.31 -2.86 11.44
CA GLN A 108 0.14 -3.66 11.75
C GLN A 108 -1.09 -2.90 11.26
N VAL A 109 -1.36 -2.96 9.95
CA VAL A 109 -2.76 -3.00 9.53
C VAL A 109 -3.21 -4.41 9.89
N THR A 110 -3.27 -4.64 11.17
CA THR A 110 -3.89 -5.83 11.71
C THR A 110 -5.37 -5.54 11.86
N ILE A 111 -6.07 -5.50 10.75
CA ILE A 111 -7.34 -6.16 10.77
C ILE A 111 -7.01 -7.60 10.36
N LYS A 112 -6.40 -8.36 11.24
CA LYS A 112 -6.56 -9.82 11.25
C LYS A 112 -8.02 -10.03 11.64
N LYS A 113 -8.92 -9.94 10.67
CA LYS A 113 -10.24 -10.53 10.81
C LYS A 113 -9.95 -11.97 11.16
N SER A 114 -10.52 -12.46 12.26
CA SER A 114 -10.39 -13.89 12.58
C SER A 114 -10.88 -14.67 11.36
N PHE A 115 -10.35 -15.86 11.12
CA PHE A 115 -10.82 -16.76 10.06
C PHE A 115 -12.36 -16.80 10.03
N ILE A 116 -13.00 -16.94 11.20
CA ILE A 116 -14.46 -16.97 11.35
C ILE A 116 -15.12 -15.69 10.85
N GLN A 117 -14.62 -14.51 11.26
CA GLN A 117 -15.20 -13.23 10.84
C GLN A 117 -15.13 -13.03 9.32
N ARG A 118 -14.05 -13.49 8.69
CA ARG A 118 -13.93 -13.39 7.23
C ARG A 118 -14.87 -14.33 6.49
N ILE A 119 -15.05 -15.55 7.01
CA ILE A 119 -16.04 -16.50 6.46
C ILE A 119 -17.47 -15.97 6.60
N GLU A 120 -17.82 -15.40 7.76
CA GLU A 120 -19.15 -14.79 7.98
C GLU A 120 -19.43 -13.64 6.99
N GLU A 121 -18.46 -12.81 6.68
CA GLU A 121 -18.60 -11.75 5.67
C GLU A 121 -18.84 -12.32 4.27
N LEU A 122 -18.04 -13.29 3.84
CA LEU A 122 -18.20 -13.91 2.53
C LEU A 122 -19.57 -14.58 2.39
N VAL A 123 -20.04 -15.26 3.42
CA VAL A 123 -21.40 -15.85 3.45
C VAL A 123 -22.46 -14.75 3.39
N HIS A 124 -22.27 -13.63 4.11
CA HIS A 124 -23.17 -12.48 4.04
C HIS A 124 -23.20 -11.87 2.64
N ASP A 125 -22.06 -11.81 1.95
CA ASP A 125 -21.93 -11.32 0.56
C ASP A 125 -22.47 -12.32 -0.48
N GLY A 126 -23.04 -13.44 -0.03
CA GLY A 126 -23.72 -14.44 -0.87
C GLY A 126 -22.82 -15.52 -1.47
N TYR A 127 -21.60 -15.71 -0.91
CA TYR A 127 -20.76 -16.82 -1.29
C TYR A 127 -21.12 -18.09 -0.49
N GLU A 128 -21.18 -19.21 -1.18
CA GLU A 128 -21.24 -20.55 -0.57
C GLU A 128 -19.83 -21.13 -0.55
N ILE A 129 -19.34 -21.51 0.64
CA ILE A 129 -17.99 -22.04 0.82
C ILE A 129 -18.10 -23.46 1.35
N SER A 130 -17.50 -24.43 0.66
CA SER A 130 -17.34 -25.79 1.14
C SER A 130 -15.85 -26.15 1.24
N VAL A 131 -15.51 -26.85 2.30
CA VAL A 131 -14.17 -27.39 2.56
C VAL A 131 -14.29 -28.87 2.85
N GLU A 132 -13.74 -29.70 1.97
CA GLU A 132 -13.84 -31.15 2.04
C GLU A 132 -12.46 -31.77 2.24
N GLN A 133 -12.30 -32.58 3.30
CA GLN A 133 -11.09 -33.35 3.51
C GLN A 133 -10.97 -34.45 2.47
N ILE A 134 -9.84 -34.48 1.76
CA ILE A 134 -9.55 -35.63 0.88
C ILE A 134 -9.08 -36.80 1.73
N GLU A 135 -9.77 -37.92 1.60
CA GLU A 135 -9.51 -39.15 2.42
C GLU A 135 -8.02 -39.51 2.44
N LYS A 136 -7.52 -39.77 3.65
CA LYS A 136 -6.14 -40.21 3.94
C LYS A 136 -5.04 -39.26 3.47
N SER A 137 -5.34 -37.96 3.25
CA SER A 137 -4.34 -36.98 2.89
C SER A 137 -4.41 -35.76 3.82
N ASN A 138 -3.33 -34.99 3.85
CA ASN A 138 -3.28 -33.66 4.52
C ASN A 138 -3.77 -32.55 3.58
N THR A 139 -4.64 -32.88 2.64
CA THR A 139 -5.17 -31.98 1.62
C THR A 139 -6.67 -31.80 1.82
N VAL A 140 -7.12 -30.56 1.70
CA VAL A 140 -8.54 -30.22 1.62
C VAL A 140 -8.84 -29.65 0.23
N LEU A 141 -10.02 -29.94 -0.28
CA LEU A 141 -10.60 -29.28 -1.44
C LEU A 141 -11.44 -28.10 -0.95
N VAL A 142 -11.10 -26.90 -1.43
CA VAL A 142 -11.89 -25.68 -1.20
C VAL A 142 -12.72 -25.42 -2.43
N ARG A 143 -14.01 -25.18 -2.26
CA ARG A 143 -14.89 -24.73 -3.33
C ARG A 143 -15.64 -23.48 -2.89
N VAL A 144 -15.66 -22.48 -3.73
CA VAL A 144 -16.43 -21.24 -3.55
C VAL A 144 -17.41 -21.12 -4.70
N THR A 145 -18.67 -20.81 -4.38
CA THR A 145 -19.75 -20.65 -5.35
C THR A 145 -20.49 -19.35 -5.06
N GLN A 146 -20.84 -18.60 -6.11
CA GLN A 146 -21.76 -17.48 -6.03
C GLN A 146 -22.52 -17.35 -7.34
N ASN A 147 -23.83 -17.15 -7.27
CA ASN A 147 -24.71 -17.01 -8.45
C ASN A 147 -24.56 -18.16 -9.49
N GLY A 148 -24.32 -19.38 -9.04
CA GLY A 148 -24.14 -20.55 -9.91
C GLY A 148 -22.75 -20.68 -10.54
N ILE A 149 -21.83 -19.75 -10.30
CA ILE A 149 -20.44 -19.82 -10.73
C ILE A 149 -19.59 -20.38 -9.59
N SER A 150 -18.78 -21.39 -9.88
CA SER A 150 -17.95 -22.05 -8.88
C SER A 150 -16.47 -22.05 -9.29
N HIS A 151 -15.59 -21.91 -8.32
CA HIS A 151 -14.17 -22.19 -8.46
C HIS A 151 -13.71 -23.08 -7.32
N SER A 152 -12.72 -23.94 -7.57
CA SER A 152 -12.16 -24.83 -6.57
C SER A 152 -10.65 -24.88 -6.65
N ASP A 153 -9.99 -25.01 -5.48
CA ASP A 153 -8.55 -25.17 -5.38
C ASP A 153 -8.23 -26.10 -4.20
N PHE A 154 -6.97 -26.53 -4.10
CA PHE A 154 -6.52 -27.47 -3.07
C PHE A 154 -5.57 -26.77 -2.09
N TYR A 155 -5.72 -27.09 -0.82
CA TYR A 155 -4.80 -26.69 0.23
C TYR A 155 -4.20 -27.91 0.92
N ASN A 156 -2.87 -27.99 0.96
CA ASN A 156 -2.14 -29.07 1.62
C ASN A 156 -1.22 -28.50 2.70
N TYR A 157 -1.53 -28.73 3.98
CA TYR A 157 -0.78 -28.15 5.10
C TYR A 157 0.66 -28.67 5.19
N THR A 158 0.94 -29.89 4.75
CA THR A 158 2.28 -30.47 4.79
C THR A 158 3.22 -29.81 3.77
N ILE A 159 2.73 -29.60 2.54
CA ILE A 159 3.49 -28.96 1.48
C ILE A 159 3.81 -27.50 1.85
N HIS A 160 2.87 -26.81 2.51
CA HIS A 160 3.05 -25.42 2.95
C HIS A 160 3.83 -25.31 4.28
N GLY A 161 4.15 -26.44 4.95
CA GLY A 161 4.89 -26.45 6.21
C GLY A 161 4.10 -25.88 7.40
N HIS A 162 2.78 -25.80 7.30
CA HIS A 162 1.90 -25.26 8.34
C HIS A 162 1.66 -26.30 9.43
N THR A 163 2.13 -26.02 10.64
CA THR A 163 2.09 -26.94 11.78
C THR A 163 1.11 -26.53 12.86
N SER A 164 0.94 -25.24 13.10
CA SER A 164 -0.04 -24.72 14.07
C SER A 164 -1.43 -24.58 13.43
N ASP A 165 -2.45 -24.56 14.27
CA ASP A 165 -3.83 -24.37 13.80
C ASP A 165 -4.02 -22.98 13.19
N GLU A 166 -3.37 -21.94 13.74
CA GLU A 166 -3.39 -20.58 13.19
C GLU A 166 -2.75 -20.53 11.78
N GLU A 167 -1.63 -21.20 11.55
CA GLU A 167 -0.99 -21.28 10.22
C GLU A 167 -1.89 -22.00 9.22
N LYS A 168 -2.56 -23.08 9.64
CA LYS A 168 -3.50 -23.83 8.80
C LYS A 168 -4.73 -22.98 8.44
N GLU A 169 -5.31 -22.27 9.41
CA GLU A 169 -6.44 -21.37 9.19
C GLU A 169 -6.08 -20.23 8.22
N ASN A 170 -4.92 -19.60 8.40
CA ASN A 170 -4.45 -18.53 7.51
C ASN A 170 -4.20 -19.05 6.10
N GLY A 171 -3.58 -20.21 5.94
CA GLY A 171 -3.34 -20.82 4.63
C GLY A 171 -4.64 -21.26 3.95
N LEU A 172 -5.59 -21.79 4.70
CA LEU A 172 -6.91 -22.13 4.18
C LEU A 172 -7.67 -20.90 3.72
N LEU A 173 -7.61 -19.80 4.49
CA LEU A 173 -8.23 -18.55 4.14
C LEU A 173 -7.64 -17.96 2.85
N GLU A 174 -6.33 -18.04 2.66
CA GLU A 174 -5.67 -17.62 1.42
C GLU A 174 -6.22 -18.34 0.18
N VAL A 175 -6.44 -19.65 0.28
CA VAL A 175 -7.02 -20.45 -0.81
C VAL A 175 -8.49 -20.08 -1.04
N ILE A 176 -9.26 -19.86 0.01
CA ILE A 176 -10.65 -19.38 -0.11
C ILE A 176 -10.70 -18.03 -0.84
N GLU A 177 -9.86 -17.06 -0.46
CA GLU A 177 -9.81 -15.73 -1.11
C GLU A 177 -9.40 -15.82 -2.59
N LYS A 178 -8.50 -16.72 -2.94
CA LYS A 178 -8.17 -16.98 -4.36
C LYS A 178 -9.39 -17.51 -5.13
N CYS A 179 -10.14 -18.44 -4.53
CA CYS A 179 -11.36 -18.96 -5.14
C CYS A 179 -12.43 -17.87 -5.29
N VAL A 180 -12.61 -17.00 -4.29
CA VAL A 180 -13.52 -15.84 -4.35
C VAL A 180 -13.14 -14.95 -5.53
N LEU A 181 -11.87 -14.56 -5.63
CA LEU A 181 -11.37 -13.73 -6.73
C LEU A 181 -11.65 -14.35 -8.10
N MET A 182 -11.48 -15.66 -8.24
CA MET A 182 -11.76 -16.35 -9.50
C MET A 182 -13.24 -16.37 -9.83
N VAL A 183 -14.13 -16.56 -8.84
CA VAL A 183 -15.58 -16.48 -9.02
C VAL A 183 -15.97 -15.07 -9.48
N ASP A 184 -15.41 -14.02 -8.88
CA ASP A 184 -15.64 -12.63 -9.26
C ASP A 184 -15.21 -12.32 -10.69
N ILE A 185 -14.01 -12.82 -11.09
CA ILE A 185 -13.49 -12.66 -12.46
C ILE A 185 -14.43 -13.36 -13.47
N LEU A 186 -14.83 -14.58 -13.17
CA LEU A 186 -15.69 -15.39 -14.04
C LEU A 186 -17.13 -14.84 -14.13
N SER A 187 -17.55 -14.05 -13.13
CA SER A 187 -18.87 -13.43 -13.08
C SER A 187 -18.99 -12.15 -13.94
N LYS A 188 -17.85 -11.58 -14.37
CA LYS A 188 -17.86 -10.36 -15.21
C LYS A 188 -18.26 -10.67 -16.64
N PRO A 189 -19.01 -9.76 -17.31
CA PRO A 189 -19.27 -9.86 -18.74
C PRO A 189 -17.96 -9.91 -19.54
N LYS A 190 -17.93 -10.71 -20.61
CA LYS A 190 -16.71 -10.89 -21.44
C LYS A 190 -16.25 -9.63 -22.18
N GLU A 191 -16.97 -8.52 -22.09
CA GLU A 191 -16.67 -7.25 -22.76
C GLU A 191 -15.71 -6.36 -21.95
N ASP A 192 -15.40 -6.72 -20.69
CA ASP A 192 -14.58 -5.91 -19.79
C ASP A 192 -13.20 -6.55 -19.44
N ILE A 193 -12.75 -7.56 -20.23
CA ILE A 193 -11.44 -8.22 -20.02
C ILE A 193 -10.50 -7.90 -21.19
#